data_d9f7fba1d465ad77c2268c32f683a08a
#
_entry.id   d9f7fba1d465ad77c2268c32f683a08a
#
_cell.length_a   1.000
_cell.length_b   1.000
_cell.length_c   1.000
_cell.angle_alpha   90.00
_cell.angle_beta   90.00
_cell.angle_gamma   90.00
#
_symmetry.space_group_name_H-M   'P 1'
#
loop_
_entity.id
_entity.type
_entity.pdbx_description
1 polymer ?
#
loop_
_entity_poly.entity_id
_entity_poly.type
_entity_poly.pdbx_seq_one_letter_code
_entity_poly.pdbx_strand_id
1 'polypeptide(L)'
;MGRTGLLEFIAAQSVFIAALIHLTLGVRGWLRWIQGGFLLPNDFRWPVFVVSGLAIFIGLYVASHRENRRPFYIGGIVVMAGYAVGYFVWHLTGHRPLLVFGQGAGTESVSLQWFLDHLFAGPVEFASLFFEVVAVVALAVLLVTVDRPQK
;
A
#
# COMPACT_ATOMS: atom_id res chain seq x y z
N MET A 1 -12.55 -20.13 16.23
CA MET A 1 -12.62 -18.99 15.31
C MET A 1 -13.30 -19.47 14.03
N GLY A 2 -14.43 -18.87 13.61
CA GLY A 2 -15.09 -19.25 12.36
C GLY A 2 -14.25 -18.86 11.15
N ARG A 3 -14.55 -19.43 9.96
CA ARG A 3 -13.83 -19.13 8.70
C ARG A 3 -13.76 -17.63 8.39
N THR A 4 -14.84 -16.91 8.65
CA THR A 4 -14.92 -15.45 8.44
C THR A 4 -13.97 -14.69 9.38
N GLY A 5 -13.89 -15.08 10.66
CA GLY A 5 -12.99 -14.43 11.62
C GLY A 5 -11.50 -14.63 11.30
N LEU A 6 -11.12 -15.79 10.74
CA LEU A 6 -9.76 -16.00 10.28
C LEU A 6 -9.42 -15.10 9.07
N LEU A 7 -10.37 -14.97 8.13
CA LEU A 7 -10.18 -14.13 6.95
C LEU A 7 -10.10 -12.65 7.33
N GLU A 8 -10.96 -12.19 8.25
CA GLU A 8 -10.87 -10.82 8.80
C GLU A 8 -9.53 -10.56 9.48
N PHE A 9 -9.02 -11.54 10.23
CA PHE A 9 -7.71 -11.43 10.86
C PHE A 9 -6.58 -11.33 9.82
N ILE A 10 -6.58 -12.19 8.80
CA ILE A 10 -5.58 -12.16 7.72
C ILE A 10 -5.65 -10.80 6.99
N ALA A 11 -6.84 -10.33 6.64
CA ALA A 11 -7.02 -9.05 5.98
C ALA A 11 -6.48 -7.89 6.84
N ALA A 12 -6.87 -7.83 8.12
CA ALA A 12 -6.44 -6.77 9.03
C ALA A 12 -4.91 -6.77 9.23
N GLN A 13 -4.30 -7.95 9.42
CA GLN A 13 -2.84 -8.07 9.57
C GLN A 13 -2.11 -7.65 8.29
N SER A 14 -2.59 -8.08 7.12
CA SER A 14 -1.96 -7.72 5.86
C SER A 14 -2.03 -6.21 5.59
N VAL A 15 -3.19 -5.60 5.82
CA VAL A 15 -3.38 -4.14 5.72
C VAL A 15 -2.50 -3.40 6.72
N PHE A 16 -2.41 -3.88 7.96
CA PHE A 16 -1.58 -3.28 9.00
C PHE A 16 -0.09 -3.31 8.63
N ILE A 17 0.42 -4.47 8.17
CA ILE A 17 1.83 -4.63 7.81
C ILE A 17 2.15 -3.75 6.59
N ALA A 18 1.33 -3.75 5.54
CA ALA A 18 1.52 -2.89 4.38
C ALA A 18 1.54 -1.41 4.78
N ALA A 19 0.58 -0.97 5.61
CA ALA A 19 0.55 0.40 6.11
C ALA A 19 1.80 0.77 6.92
N LEU A 20 2.29 -0.14 7.76
CA LEU A 20 3.51 0.07 8.55
C LEU A 20 4.74 0.23 7.65
N ILE A 21 4.86 -0.60 6.60
CA ILE A 21 5.95 -0.49 5.62
C ILE A 21 5.89 0.88 4.95
N HIS A 22 4.75 1.27 4.38
CA HIS A 22 4.59 2.54 3.67
C HIS A 22 4.80 3.75 4.58
N LEU A 23 4.25 3.72 5.79
CA LEU A 23 4.48 4.79 6.78
C LEU A 23 5.96 4.93 7.12
N THR A 24 6.66 3.81 7.33
CA THR A 24 8.09 3.82 7.63
C THR A 24 8.91 4.39 6.48
N LEU A 25 8.63 3.96 5.25
CA LEU A 25 9.28 4.47 4.04
C LEU A 25 8.97 5.95 3.83
N GLY A 26 7.71 6.34 3.99
CA GLY A 26 7.25 7.72 3.86
C GLY A 26 7.93 8.66 4.87
N VAL A 27 7.93 8.28 6.14
CA VAL A 27 8.58 9.07 7.20
C VAL A 27 10.08 9.19 6.93
N ARG A 28 10.76 8.07 6.63
CA ARG A 28 12.21 8.09 6.33
C ARG A 28 12.54 8.95 5.11
N GLY A 29 11.76 8.83 4.04
CA GLY A 29 11.95 9.61 2.83
C GLY A 29 11.72 11.10 3.08
N TRP A 30 10.63 11.45 3.76
CA TRP A 30 10.31 12.85 4.05
C TRP A 30 11.32 13.50 5.00
N LEU A 31 11.74 12.81 6.06
CA LEU A 31 12.75 13.31 6.99
C LEU A 31 14.09 13.65 6.30
N ARG A 32 14.51 12.89 5.29
CA ARG A 32 15.72 13.22 4.51
C ARG A 32 15.60 14.57 3.82
N TRP A 33 14.42 14.91 3.30
CA TRP A 33 14.16 16.22 2.68
C TRP A 33 14.18 17.34 3.70
N ILE A 34 13.58 17.13 4.87
CA ILE A 34 13.59 18.11 5.97
C ILE A 34 15.03 18.35 6.44
N GLN A 35 15.82 17.31 6.59
CA GLN A 35 17.24 17.43 6.96
C GLN A 35 18.07 18.16 5.89
N GLY A 36 17.66 18.06 4.63
CA GLY A 36 18.23 18.85 3.52
C GLY A 36 17.75 20.30 3.45
N GLY A 37 16.93 20.76 4.40
CA GLY A 37 16.39 22.13 4.45
C GLY A 37 15.10 22.34 3.65
N PHE A 38 14.48 21.28 3.14
CA PHE A 38 13.24 21.37 2.36
C PHE A 38 12.05 20.81 3.13
N LEU A 39 11.06 21.64 3.41
CA LEU A 39 9.84 21.20 4.12
C LEU A 39 8.98 20.27 3.26
N LEU A 40 8.85 20.59 1.97
CA LEU A 40 8.10 19.77 1.00
C LEU A 40 9.08 19.05 0.08
N PRO A 41 8.98 17.72 -0.04
CA PRO A 41 9.84 16.96 -0.93
C PRO A 41 9.39 17.14 -2.39
N ASN A 42 10.34 17.10 -3.32
CA ASN A 42 10.01 17.01 -4.75
C ASN A 42 9.37 15.67 -5.11
N ASP A 43 9.56 14.67 -4.26
CA ASP A 43 8.95 13.34 -4.38
C ASP A 43 7.75 13.23 -3.44
N PHE A 44 6.56 13.46 -3.99
CA PHE A 44 5.30 13.42 -3.23
C PHE A 44 4.88 12.02 -2.77
N ARG A 45 5.56 10.96 -3.18
CA ARG A 45 5.30 9.62 -2.64
C ARG A 45 5.45 9.59 -1.13
N TRP A 46 6.44 10.29 -0.58
CA TRP A 46 6.70 10.29 0.85
C TRP A 46 5.55 10.83 1.68
N PRO A 47 5.04 12.06 1.44
CA PRO A 47 3.85 12.53 2.13
C PRO A 47 2.61 11.68 1.85
N VAL A 48 2.42 11.16 0.64
CA VAL A 48 1.29 10.26 0.33
C VAL A 48 1.37 9.00 1.16
N PHE A 49 2.53 8.38 1.30
CA PHE A 49 2.71 7.19 2.14
C PHE A 49 2.46 7.48 3.63
N VAL A 50 2.87 8.65 4.13
CA VAL A 50 2.60 9.03 5.52
C VAL A 50 1.11 9.23 5.74
N VAL A 51 0.45 10.02 4.91
CA VAL A 51 -0.97 10.35 5.07
C VAL A 51 -1.84 9.09 4.90
N SER A 52 -1.59 8.29 3.86
CA SER A 52 -2.36 7.07 3.62
C SER A 52 -2.10 6.00 4.68
N GLY A 53 -0.86 5.84 5.14
CA GLY A 53 -0.54 4.92 6.24
C GLY A 53 -1.27 5.28 7.53
N LEU A 54 -1.29 6.57 7.91
CA LEU A 54 -2.05 7.05 9.06
C LEU A 54 -3.56 6.86 8.87
N ALA A 55 -4.09 7.16 7.67
CA ALA A 55 -5.50 6.96 7.36
C ALA A 55 -5.91 5.49 7.47
N ILE A 56 -5.03 4.55 7.08
CA ILE A 56 -5.26 3.11 7.24
C ILE A 56 -5.34 2.74 8.72
N PHE A 57 -4.42 3.19 9.58
CA PHE A 57 -4.47 2.90 11.01
C PHE A 57 -5.74 3.44 11.66
N ILE A 58 -6.15 4.66 11.32
CA ILE A 58 -7.42 5.23 11.76
C ILE A 58 -8.59 4.39 11.24
N GLY A 59 -8.55 3.99 9.97
CA GLY A 59 -9.56 3.14 9.34
C GLY A 59 -9.71 1.78 10.01
N LEU A 60 -8.61 1.10 10.33
CA LEU A 60 -8.61 -0.17 11.08
C LEU A 60 -9.20 0.00 12.48
N TYR A 61 -8.82 1.06 13.17
CA TYR A 61 -9.36 1.38 14.49
C TYR A 61 -10.87 1.62 14.43
N VAL A 62 -11.32 2.47 13.51
CA VAL A 62 -12.75 2.77 13.36
C VAL A 62 -13.53 1.53 12.92
N ALA A 63 -13.01 0.75 11.97
CA ALA A 63 -13.64 -0.49 11.50
C ALA A 63 -13.85 -1.51 12.62
N SER A 64 -12.93 -1.58 13.59
CA SER A 64 -13.05 -2.50 14.73
C SER A 64 -14.22 -2.16 15.66
N HIS A 65 -14.73 -0.91 15.63
CA HIS A 65 -15.82 -0.41 16.45
C HIS A 65 -17.13 -0.22 15.67
N ARG A 66 -17.17 -0.62 14.39
CA ARG A 66 -18.36 -0.47 13.54
C ARG A 66 -18.97 -1.81 13.16
N GLU A 67 -20.28 -1.90 13.19
CA GLU A 67 -21.03 -3.07 12.71
C GLU A 67 -20.94 -3.17 11.18
N ASN A 68 -21.16 -2.06 10.48
CA ASN A 68 -21.01 -2.01 9.02
C ASN A 68 -19.54 -1.78 8.65
N ARG A 69 -18.85 -2.85 8.27
CA ARG A 69 -17.44 -2.83 7.86
C ARG A 69 -17.23 -2.68 6.35
N ARG A 70 -18.31 -2.75 5.56
CA ARG A 70 -18.25 -2.69 4.09
C ARG A 70 -17.48 -1.49 3.54
N PRO A 71 -17.70 -0.24 4.01
CA PRO A 71 -16.95 0.92 3.52
C PRO A 71 -15.43 0.79 3.75
N PHE A 72 -15.04 0.16 4.87
CA PHE A 72 -13.63 -0.07 5.20
C PHE A 72 -12.99 -1.15 4.34
N TYR A 73 -13.73 -2.18 3.94
CA TYR A 73 -13.26 -3.17 2.99
C TYR A 73 -13.01 -2.54 1.61
N ILE A 74 -13.96 -1.73 1.12
CA ILE A 74 -13.81 -1.00 -0.14
C ILE A 74 -12.63 -0.03 -0.07
N GLY A 75 -12.55 0.78 0.98
CA GLY A 75 -11.44 1.73 1.19
C GLY A 75 -10.07 1.02 1.26
N GLY A 76 -10.00 -0.09 1.98
CA GLY A 76 -8.80 -0.91 2.07
C GLY A 76 -8.37 -1.48 0.72
N ILE A 77 -9.33 -2.01 -0.07
CA ILE A 77 -9.05 -2.51 -1.44
C ILE A 77 -8.48 -1.38 -2.31
N VAL A 78 -9.12 -0.20 -2.30
CA VAL A 78 -8.69 0.94 -3.12
C VAL A 78 -7.27 1.37 -2.77
N VAL A 79 -6.94 1.48 -1.48
CA VAL A 79 -5.60 1.93 -1.07
C VAL A 79 -4.55 0.85 -1.34
N MET A 80 -4.81 -0.41 -1.01
CA MET A 80 -3.86 -1.50 -1.24
C MET A 80 -3.62 -1.76 -2.73
N ALA A 81 -4.68 -1.74 -3.55
CA ALA A 81 -4.54 -1.82 -5.00
C ALA A 81 -3.80 -0.58 -5.56
N GLY A 82 -4.05 0.60 -4.99
CA GLY A 82 -3.33 1.82 -5.35
C GLY A 82 -1.82 1.72 -5.08
N TYR A 83 -1.41 1.12 -3.97
CA TYR A 83 0.01 0.87 -3.69
C TYR A 83 0.62 -0.12 -4.68
N ALA A 84 -0.03 -1.28 -4.88
CA ALA A 84 0.45 -2.29 -5.82
C ALA A 84 0.56 -1.74 -7.26
N VAL A 85 -0.48 -1.06 -7.75
CA VAL A 85 -0.45 -0.42 -9.07
C VAL A 85 0.61 0.67 -9.13
N GLY A 86 0.73 1.49 -8.08
CA GLY A 86 1.76 2.51 -7.96
C GLY A 86 3.18 1.94 -8.04
N TYR A 87 3.42 0.78 -7.42
CA TYR A 87 4.68 0.05 -7.51
C TYR A 87 5.00 -0.35 -8.97
N PHE A 88 4.02 -0.93 -9.68
CA PHE A 88 4.19 -1.30 -11.09
C PHE A 88 4.43 -0.05 -11.97
N VAL A 89 3.61 0.98 -11.82
CA VAL A 89 3.76 2.22 -12.60
C VAL A 89 5.15 2.84 -12.36
N TRP A 90 5.60 2.90 -11.11
CA TRP A 90 6.92 3.41 -10.76
C TRP A 90 8.05 2.66 -11.49
N HIS A 91 8.01 1.34 -11.47
CA HIS A 91 9.04 0.51 -12.08
C HIS A 91 8.96 0.50 -13.61
N LEU A 92 7.74 0.41 -14.17
CA LEU A 92 7.54 0.41 -15.63
C LEU A 92 7.85 1.75 -16.30
N THR A 93 7.84 2.85 -15.56
CA THR A 93 8.21 4.17 -16.08
C THR A 93 9.68 4.52 -15.87
N GLY A 94 10.52 3.55 -15.48
CA GLY A 94 11.94 3.78 -15.23
C GLY A 94 12.17 4.75 -14.07
N HIS A 95 11.40 4.62 -12.99
CA HIS A 95 11.44 5.51 -11.82
C HIS A 95 11.09 6.97 -12.12
N ARG A 96 10.32 7.21 -13.19
CA ARG A 96 9.77 8.54 -13.53
C ARG A 96 8.36 8.65 -12.97
N PRO A 97 8.18 9.27 -11.81
CA PRO A 97 6.89 9.25 -11.18
C PRO A 97 6.00 10.40 -11.64
N LEU A 98 4.71 10.11 -11.68
CA LEU A 98 3.66 11.12 -11.79
C LEU A 98 3.69 12.15 -10.64
N LEU A 99 4.39 11.82 -9.55
CA LEU A 99 4.43 12.59 -8.31
C LEU A 99 5.81 13.20 -8.01
N VAL A 100 6.79 13.09 -8.90
CA VAL A 100 8.11 13.73 -8.75
C VAL A 100 8.22 14.88 -9.72
N PHE A 101 8.40 16.07 -9.18
CA PHE A 101 8.67 17.30 -9.93
C PHE A 101 10.19 17.47 -10.04
N GLY A 102 10.73 17.26 -11.23
CA GLY A 102 12.16 17.41 -11.48
C GLY A 102 12.65 16.53 -12.62
N GLN A 103 13.91 16.71 -13.02
CA GLN A 103 14.51 15.88 -14.06
C GLN A 103 14.65 14.44 -13.55
N GLY A 104 13.84 13.58 -14.12
CA GLY A 104 13.79 12.18 -13.74
C GLY A 104 15.01 11.40 -14.20
N ALA A 105 15.32 10.39 -13.42
CA ALA A 105 16.33 9.39 -13.67
C ALA A 105 16.18 8.67 -15.02
N GLY A 106 17.23 8.00 -15.37
CA GLY A 106 17.61 7.42 -16.63
C GLY A 106 16.57 6.72 -17.50
N THR A 107 16.97 6.62 -18.76
CA THR A 107 16.30 5.87 -19.83
C THR A 107 16.62 4.37 -19.75
N GLU A 108 16.51 3.75 -18.58
CA GLU A 108 16.69 2.31 -18.48
C GLU A 108 15.54 1.59 -19.16
N SER A 109 15.85 0.66 -20.06
CA SER A 109 14.86 -0.21 -20.66
C SER A 109 14.36 -1.18 -19.62
N VAL A 110 13.11 -1.03 -19.21
CA VAL A 110 12.48 -1.92 -18.22
C VAL A 110 12.16 -3.25 -18.90
N SER A 111 12.92 -4.29 -18.58
CA SER A 111 12.60 -5.66 -18.95
C SER A 111 11.87 -6.37 -17.82
N LEU A 112 11.16 -7.46 -18.15
CA LEU A 112 10.56 -8.32 -17.12
C LEU A 112 11.62 -8.87 -16.15
N GLN A 113 12.79 -9.22 -16.66
CA GLN A 113 13.91 -9.69 -15.85
C GLN A 113 14.35 -8.61 -14.85
N TRP A 114 14.57 -7.38 -15.32
CA TRP A 114 14.93 -6.25 -14.47
C TRP A 114 13.89 -6.01 -13.36
N PHE A 115 12.59 -6.11 -13.71
CA PHE A 115 11.50 -5.95 -12.73
C PHE A 115 11.56 -7.06 -11.66
N LEU A 116 11.75 -8.32 -12.06
CA LEU A 116 11.85 -9.43 -11.11
C LEU A 116 13.09 -9.30 -10.23
N ASP A 117 14.23 -8.93 -10.82
CA ASP A 117 15.45 -8.70 -10.05
C ASP A 117 15.26 -7.59 -9.02
N HIS A 118 14.54 -6.51 -9.37
CA HIS A 118 14.20 -5.44 -8.42
C HIS A 118 13.25 -5.89 -7.33
N LEU A 119 12.21 -6.65 -7.67
CA LEU A 119 11.23 -7.17 -6.71
C LEU A 119 11.89 -8.08 -5.67
N PHE A 120 12.90 -8.85 -6.07
CA PHE A 120 13.62 -9.75 -5.19
C PHE A 120 14.94 -9.17 -4.65
N ALA A 121 15.33 -7.96 -5.05
CA ALA A 121 16.54 -7.30 -4.58
C ALA A 121 16.49 -6.96 -3.08
N GLY A 122 15.30 -6.72 -2.54
CA GLY A 122 15.12 -6.39 -1.14
C GLY A 122 13.90 -7.05 -0.50
N PRO A 123 13.99 -7.44 0.79
CA PRO A 123 12.87 -8.05 1.48
C PRO A 123 11.68 -7.09 1.66
N VAL A 124 11.91 -5.79 1.64
CA VAL A 124 10.88 -4.77 1.89
C VAL A 124 9.95 -4.63 0.68
N GLU A 125 10.50 -4.60 -0.53
CA GLU A 125 9.76 -4.49 -1.79
C GLU A 125 8.86 -5.71 -1.97
N PHE A 126 9.43 -6.91 -1.80
CA PHE A 126 8.66 -8.15 -1.88
C PHE A 126 7.58 -8.22 -0.80
N ALA A 127 7.92 -7.92 0.46
CA ALA A 127 6.97 -7.97 1.56
C ALA A 127 5.82 -6.97 1.36
N SER A 128 6.11 -5.74 0.90
CA SER A 128 5.09 -4.74 0.63
C SER A 128 4.08 -5.26 -0.38
N LEU A 129 4.53 -5.64 -1.58
CA LEU A 129 3.67 -6.14 -2.63
C LEU A 129 2.90 -7.41 -2.21
N PHE A 130 3.55 -8.31 -1.49
CA PHE A 130 2.92 -9.52 -0.98
C PHE A 130 1.73 -9.20 -0.05
N PHE A 131 1.93 -8.34 0.95
CA PHE A 131 0.87 -7.99 1.89
C PHE A 131 -0.23 -7.15 1.25
N GLU A 132 0.09 -6.29 0.29
CA GLU A 132 -0.90 -5.54 -0.51
C GLU A 132 -1.82 -6.48 -1.29
N VAL A 133 -1.25 -7.45 -2.00
CA VAL A 133 -2.03 -8.44 -2.78
C VAL A 133 -2.87 -9.32 -1.86
N VAL A 134 -2.30 -9.84 -0.77
CA VAL A 134 -3.05 -10.64 0.22
C VAL A 134 -4.20 -9.83 0.82
N ALA A 135 -3.96 -8.56 1.15
CA ALA A 135 -4.99 -7.66 1.68
C ALA A 135 -6.13 -7.46 0.67
N VAL A 136 -5.81 -7.14 -0.60
CA VAL A 136 -6.82 -6.94 -1.65
C VAL A 136 -7.68 -8.20 -1.81
N VAL A 137 -7.07 -9.38 -1.91
CA VAL A 137 -7.79 -10.64 -2.08
C VAL A 137 -8.67 -10.94 -0.86
N ALA A 138 -8.13 -10.83 0.34
CA ALA A 138 -8.87 -11.13 1.57
C ALA A 138 -10.06 -10.16 1.77
N LEU A 139 -9.85 -8.86 1.54
CA LEU A 139 -10.90 -7.84 1.64
C LEU A 139 -11.97 -8.02 0.55
N ALA A 140 -11.59 -8.38 -0.67
CA ALA A 140 -12.53 -8.66 -1.75
C ALA A 140 -13.41 -9.88 -1.43
N VAL A 141 -12.82 -10.95 -0.89
CA VAL A 141 -13.58 -12.12 -0.44
C VAL A 141 -14.54 -11.76 0.70
N LEU A 142 -14.09 -10.96 1.68
CA LEU A 142 -14.95 -10.47 2.77
C LEU A 142 -16.12 -9.64 2.22
N LEU A 143 -15.86 -8.74 1.29
CA LEU A 143 -16.88 -7.89 0.68
C LEU A 143 -17.98 -8.71 0.01
N VAL A 144 -17.61 -9.77 -0.74
CA VAL A 144 -18.56 -10.65 -1.43
C VAL A 144 -19.29 -11.59 -0.45
N THR A 145 -18.66 -12.00 0.65
CA THR A 145 -19.27 -12.93 1.63
C THR A 145 -20.25 -12.22 2.56
N VAL A 146 -20.00 -10.97 2.91
CA VAL A 146 -20.91 -10.18 3.77
C VAL A 146 -22.22 -9.83 3.04
N ASP A 147 -22.17 -9.70 1.72
CA ASP A 147 -23.36 -9.36 0.91
C ASP A 147 -24.27 -10.56 0.59
N ARG A 148 -23.93 -11.78 1.03
CA ARG A 148 -24.81 -12.92 0.82
C ARG A 148 -25.91 -12.94 1.88
N PRO A 149 -27.19 -12.77 1.51
CA PRO A 149 -28.27 -12.96 2.47
C PRO A 149 -28.19 -14.38 3.04
N GLN A 150 -28.16 -14.47 4.34
CA GLN A 150 -28.30 -15.77 5.01
C GLN A 150 -29.67 -16.34 4.65
N LYS A 151 -29.69 -17.36 3.80
CA LYS A 151 -30.91 -18.12 3.46
C LYS A 151 -31.23 -19.08 4.59
#